data_34b52765b3dc9e667dfbcf68ca97e76f
#
_entry.id   34b52765b3dc9e667dfbcf68ca97e76f
#
_cell.length_a   1.000
_cell.length_b   1.000
_cell.length_c   1.000
_cell.angle_alpha   90.00
_cell.angle_beta   90.00
_cell.angle_gamma   90.00
#
_symmetry.space_group_name_H-M   'P 1'
#
loop_
_entity.id
_entity.type
_entity.pdbx_description
1 polymer ?
#
loop_
_entity_poly.entity_id
_entity_poly.type
_entity_poly.pdbx_seq_one_letter_code
_entity_poly.pdbx_strand_id
1 'polypeptide(L)'
;KRQALLPYAKTRLDLNYIIGEMIAELACGHAYVNPGEIKGPERIKMGLLGAELNRDKSGFYRIEKILPGAIYSQKLRSPLTEPGLGVKEGDYITAVDGIPTTTVDNIYSLLIGKAGVLTELSINSTPSAKGARQVVVNPIDNEYPLYHYNWVQNNIKKVEEATNGRVGYVYIPDMGPDGLNEFARYFYPQLDKEALIIDDRANGGGNVSPMIIERLLRRPYRLTMSRTSTKVGTIPDATLVGPKVLLINKYSASDGDLFPWSFKANKIGKVIGTRTWGGIVGISGCLLYTSPSPRD
;
A
#
# COMPACT_ATOMS: atom_id res chain seq x y z
N LYS A 1 11.86 -6.04 -39.55
CA LYS A 1 10.47 -6.52 -39.73
C LYS A 1 9.45 -5.48 -39.27
N ARG A 2 9.62 -4.83 -38.11
CA ARG A 2 8.64 -3.87 -37.54
C ARG A 2 8.57 -2.55 -38.29
N GLN A 3 9.64 -2.12 -38.96
CA GLN A 3 9.68 -0.90 -39.77
C GLN A 3 8.58 -0.85 -40.85
N ALA A 4 8.17 -2.01 -41.36
CA ALA A 4 7.09 -2.12 -42.33
C ALA A 4 5.71 -1.73 -41.75
N LEU A 5 5.56 -1.68 -40.43
CA LEU A 5 4.32 -1.29 -39.74
C LEU A 5 4.22 0.23 -39.54
N LEU A 6 5.34 0.99 -39.64
CA LEU A 6 5.35 2.43 -39.39
C LEU A 6 4.38 3.23 -40.25
N PRO A 7 4.19 2.94 -41.59
CA PRO A 7 3.23 3.67 -42.41
C PRO A 7 1.76 3.52 -41.94
N TYR A 8 1.47 2.50 -41.13
CA TYR A 8 0.12 2.22 -40.63
C TYR A 8 -0.11 2.81 -39.24
N ALA A 9 0.94 3.30 -38.57
CA ALA A 9 0.81 3.97 -37.27
C ALA A 9 0.21 5.37 -37.47
N LYS A 10 -1.04 5.54 -37.06
CA LYS A 10 -1.80 6.80 -37.16
C LYS A 10 -1.87 7.55 -35.84
N THR A 11 -1.63 6.87 -34.74
CA THR A 11 -1.71 7.43 -33.39
C THR A 11 -0.45 7.13 -32.60
N ARG A 12 -0.25 7.86 -31.49
CA ARG A 12 0.82 7.57 -30.55
C ARG A 12 0.70 6.16 -29.96
N LEU A 13 -0.52 5.65 -29.80
CA LEU A 13 -0.76 4.29 -29.29
C LEU A 13 -0.24 3.23 -30.26
N ASP A 14 -0.48 3.42 -31.58
CA ASP A 14 0.04 2.51 -32.61
C ASP A 14 1.56 2.47 -32.59
N LEU A 15 2.19 3.65 -32.46
CA LEU A 15 3.65 3.75 -32.36
C LEU A 15 4.18 3.05 -31.10
N ASN A 16 3.55 3.28 -29.95
CA ASN A 16 3.91 2.63 -28.68
C ASN A 16 3.75 1.10 -28.78
N TYR A 17 2.72 0.61 -29.45
CA TYR A 17 2.55 -0.81 -29.71
C TYR A 17 3.74 -1.36 -30.54
N ILE A 18 4.09 -0.70 -31.66
CA ILE A 18 5.20 -1.14 -32.50
C ILE A 18 6.54 -1.14 -31.74
N ILE A 19 6.79 -0.11 -30.93
CA ILE A 19 8.00 -0.03 -30.08
C ILE A 19 7.99 -1.14 -29.03
N GLY A 20 6.83 -1.37 -28.37
CA GLY A 20 6.66 -2.44 -27.39
C GLY A 20 6.96 -3.81 -27.95
N GLU A 21 6.47 -4.09 -29.17
CA GLU A 21 6.76 -5.31 -29.90
C GLU A 21 8.26 -5.46 -30.25
N MET A 22 8.97 -4.35 -30.51
CA MET A 22 10.40 -4.39 -30.73
C MET A 22 11.17 -4.69 -29.42
N ILE A 23 10.76 -4.07 -28.33
CA ILE A 23 11.35 -4.27 -27.01
C ILE A 23 11.11 -5.71 -26.53
N ALA A 24 9.96 -6.29 -26.83
CA ALA A 24 9.64 -7.67 -26.50
C ALA A 24 10.61 -8.70 -27.10
N GLU A 25 11.23 -8.38 -28.24
CA GLU A 25 12.26 -9.24 -28.85
C GLU A 25 13.53 -9.34 -27.99
N LEU A 26 13.76 -8.39 -27.07
CA LEU A 26 14.89 -8.46 -26.13
C LEU A 26 14.67 -9.51 -25.02
N ALA A 27 13.46 -10.07 -24.92
CA ALA A 27 13.07 -11.01 -23.87
C ALA A 27 13.41 -10.51 -22.45
N CYS A 28 13.40 -9.20 -22.24
CA CYS A 28 13.66 -8.53 -20.97
C CYS A 28 12.36 -8.04 -20.36
N GLY A 29 11.95 -8.63 -19.23
CA GLY A 29 10.71 -8.24 -18.53
C GLY A 29 10.75 -6.86 -17.89
N HIS A 30 11.95 -6.25 -17.76
CA HIS A 30 12.15 -4.97 -17.09
C HIS A 30 12.47 -3.85 -18.10
N ALA A 31 11.82 -3.88 -19.26
CA ALA A 31 11.93 -2.87 -20.31
C ALA A 31 10.54 -2.35 -20.69
N TYR A 32 10.37 -1.04 -20.78
CA TYR A 32 9.06 -0.40 -20.91
C TYR A 32 9.06 0.67 -22.01
N VAL A 33 7.88 0.91 -22.59
CA VAL A 33 7.61 2.05 -23.47
C VAL A 33 6.86 3.10 -22.67
N ASN A 34 7.40 4.31 -22.61
CA ASN A 34 6.69 5.44 -22.04
C ASN A 34 5.51 5.81 -22.98
N PRO A 35 4.27 5.89 -22.46
CA PRO A 35 3.11 6.22 -23.26
C PRO A 35 3.19 7.59 -23.96
N GLY A 36 4.02 8.53 -23.46
CA GLY A 36 4.12 9.88 -24.02
C GLY A 36 2.87 10.70 -23.75
N GLU A 37 2.56 11.65 -24.64
CA GLU A 37 1.43 12.56 -24.51
C GLU A 37 0.10 11.92 -24.94
N ILE A 38 -0.37 10.92 -24.22
CA ILE A 38 -1.68 10.33 -24.42
C ILE A 38 -2.64 10.91 -23.39
N LYS A 39 -3.58 11.75 -23.83
CA LYS A 39 -4.70 12.18 -22.98
C LYS A 39 -5.69 11.02 -22.86
N GLY A 40 -5.73 10.40 -21.70
CA GLY A 40 -6.79 9.45 -21.35
C GLY A 40 -8.12 10.17 -21.10
N PRO A 41 -9.24 9.44 -21.08
CA PRO A 41 -10.52 10.01 -20.68
C PRO A 41 -10.42 10.52 -19.23
N GLU A 42 -11.11 11.64 -18.96
CA GLU A 42 -11.22 12.17 -17.61
C GLU A 42 -11.94 11.13 -16.73
N ARG A 43 -11.31 10.77 -15.60
CA ARG A 43 -11.91 9.83 -14.67
C ARG A 43 -12.80 10.55 -13.69
N ILE A 44 -14.09 10.20 -13.69
CA ILE A 44 -15.02 10.63 -12.63
C ILE A 44 -14.62 9.89 -11.34
N LYS A 45 -14.32 10.65 -10.30
CA LYS A 45 -13.92 10.09 -9.02
C LYS A 45 -15.13 9.57 -8.26
N MET A 46 -15.06 8.33 -7.80
CA MET A 46 -16.03 7.73 -6.90
C MET A 46 -15.75 8.19 -5.46
N GLY A 47 -16.78 8.60 -4.73
CA GLY A 47 -16.70 8.80 -3.31
C GLY A 47 -16.75 7.47 -2.58
N LEU A 48 -15.79 7.23 -1.70
CA LEU A 48 -15.69 6.01 -0.90
C LEU A 48 -15.74 6.36 0.59
N LEU A 49 -16.37 5.50 1.38
CA LEU A 49 -16.68 5.80 2.78
C LEU A 49 -15.69 5.19 3.78
N GLY A 50 -14.69 4.44 3.31
CA GLY A 50 -13.75 3.72 4.15
C GLY A 50 -14.41 2.57 4.91
N ALA A 51 -15.35 1.86 4.27
CA ALA A 51 -16.13 0.80 4.88
C ALA A 51 -16.58 -0.26 3.88
N GLU A 52 -16.77 -1.47 4.35
CA GLU A 52 -17.44 -2.55 3.63
C GLU A 52 -18.94 -2.44 3.84
N LEU A 53 -19.67 -2.27 2.73
CA LEU A 53 -21.12 -2.08 2.73
C LEU A 53 -21.80 -3.28 2.09
N ASN A 54 -22.88 -3.74 2.70
CA ASN A 54 -23.71 -4.81 2.14
C ASN A 54 -25.19 -4.39 2.10
N ARG A 55 -25.88 -4.71 1.01
CA ARG A 55 -27.31 -4.47 0.89
C ARG A 55 -28.08 -5.48 1.72
N ASP A 56 -28.81 -5.00 2.69
CA ASP A 56 -29.69 -5.83 3.54
C ASP A 56 -31.00 -6.17 2.83
N LYS A 57 -31.71 -7.18 3.35
CA LYS A 57 -33.04 -7.59 2.84
C LYS A 57 -34.10 -6.48 2.89
N SER A 58 -33.92 -5.50 3.75
CA SER A 58 -34.73 -4.28 3.82
C SER A 58 -34.55 -3.34 2.64
N GLY A 59 -33.49 -3.54 1.84
CA GLY A 59 -33.08 -2.66 0.76
C GLY A 59 -32.13 -1.54 1.20
N PHE A 60 -31.94 -1.33 2.50
CA PHE A 60 -30.94 -0.40 3.03
C PHE A 60 -29.53 -1.02 3.01
N TYR A 61 -28.49 -0.19 3.12
CA TYR A 61 -27.10 -0.66 3.13
C TYR A 61 -26.57 -0.69 4.56
N ARG A 62 -26.19 -1.88 5.01
CA ARG A 62 -25.56 -2.11 6.30
C ARG A 62 -24.06 -1.89 6.22
N ILE A 63 -23.50 -1.22 7.20
CA ILE A 63 -22.06 -1.08 7.39
C ILE A 63 -21.57 -2.36 8.05
N GLU A 64 -20.97 -3.27 7.26
CA GLU A 64 -20.46 -4.54 7.77
C GLU A 64 -19.15 -4.35 8.53
N LYS A 65 -18.32 -3.44 8.02
CA LYS A 65 -17.03 -3.16 8.63
C LYS A 65 -16.60 -1.74 8.31
N ILE A 66 -16.07 -1.05 9.28
CA ILE A 66 -15.40 0.22 9.11
C ILE A 66 -13.89 -0.06 9.04
N LEU A 67 -13.20 0.47 8.03
CA LEU A 67 -11.76 0.37 7.91
C LEU A 67 -11.12 1.41 8.83
N PRO A 68 -10.68 1.03 10.04
CA PRO A 68 -10.09 2.00 10.94
C PRO A 68 -8.79 2.52 10.34
N GLY A 69 -8.67 3.82 10.26
CA GLY A 69 -7.46 4.46 9.79
C GLY A 69 -6.48 4.75 10.91
N ALA A 70 -5.41 5.45 10.57
CA ALA A 70 -4.42 5.93 11.53
C ALA A 70 -4.79 7.36 11.97
N ILE A 71 -4.87 7.60 13.28
CA ILE A 71 -5.23 8.90 13.85
C ILE A 71 -4.22 10.00 13.45
N TYR A 72 -2.97 9.62 13.21
CA TYR A 72 -1.87 10.54 12.90
C TYR A 72 -1.80 10.96 11.42
N SER A 73 -2.65 10.41 10.55
CA SER A 73 -2.60 10.71 9.11
C SER A 73 -3.99 10.93 8.53
N GLN A 74 -4.22 12.11 7.97
CA GLN A 74 -5.47 12.40 7.25
C GLN A 74 -5.69 11.50 6.04
N LYS A 75 -4.61 11.08 5.36
CA LYS A 75 -4.67 10.16 4.20
C LYS A 75 -5.07 8.73 4.59
N LEU A 76 -4.89 8.37 5.87
CA LEU A 76 -5.22 7.05 6.42
C LEU A 76 -6.42 7.11 7.35
N ARG A 77 -7.31 8.10 7.20
CA ARG A 77 -8.49 8.22 8.02
C ARG A 77 -9.73 7.80 7.23
N SER A 78 -10.51 6.87 7.80
CA SER A 78 -11.82 6.54 7.23
C SER A 78 -12.79 7.71 7.44
N PRO A 79 -13.54 8.13 6.42
CA PRO A 79 -14.58 9.16 6.54
C PRO A 79 -15.59 8.89 7.66
N LEU A 80 -15.90 7.62 7.93
CA LEU A 80 -16.87 7.24 8.97
C LEU A 80 -16.29 7.24 10.39
N THR A 81 -14.96 7.41 10.55
CA THR A 81 -14.32 7.45 11.88
C THR A 81 -14.04 8.86 12.37
N GLU A 82 -14.51 9.90 11.68
CA GLU A 82 -14.32 11.27 12.13
C GLU A 82 -14.98 11.50 13.50
N PRO A 83 -14.32 12.25 14.40
CA PRO A 83 -14.84 12.53 15.72
C PRO A 83 -16.25 13.18 15.66
N GLY A 84 -17.15 12.72 16.52
CA GLY A 84 -18.50 13.25 16.62
C GLY A 84 -19.54 12.57 15.73
N LEU A 85 -19.14 11.79 14.72
CA LEU A 85 -20.08 11.09 13.84
C LEU A 85 -20.82 9.96 14.56
N GLY A 86 -20.14 9.23 15.44
CA GLY A 86 -20.71 8.11 16.20
C GLY A 86 -21.29 6.99 15.34
N VAL A 87 -20.81 6.84 14.09
CA VAL A 87 -21.17 5.74 13.19
C VAL A 87 -20.47 4.47 13.64
N LYS A 88 -21.18 3.34 13.57
CA LYS A 88 -20.68 2.04 14.04
C LYS A 88 -20.91 0.95 13.00
N GLU A 89 -20.12 -0.10 13.09
CA GLU A 89 -20.39 -1.34 12.38
C GLU A 89 -21.78 -1.87 12.83
N GLY A 90 -22.56 -2.32 11.87
CA GLY A 90 -23.95 -2.73 12.06
C GLY A 90 -24.97 -1.62 11.83
N ASP A 91 -24.59 -0.35 11.78
CA ASP A 91 -25.48 0.74 11.39
C ASP A 91 -25.89 0.62 9.91
N TYR A 92 -27.01 1.25 9.57
CA TYR A 92 -27.56 1.29 8.20
C TYR A 92 -27.45 2.69 7.63
N ILE A 93 -27.00 2.78 6.37
CA ILE A 93 -27.10 3.98 5.58
C ILE A 93 -28.46 3.96 4.88
N THR A 94 -29.36 4.83 5.31
CA THR A 94 -30.75 4.87 4.84
C THR A 94 -30.95 5.85 3.69
N ALA A 95 -30.13 6.90 3.62
CA ALA A 95 -30.12 7.86 2.51
C ALA A 95 -28.73 8.48 2.33
N VAL A 96 -28.47 8.98 1.11
CA VAL A 96 -27.29 9.78 0.74
C VAL A 96 -27.81 11.07 0.09
N ASP A 97 -27.44 12.24 0.64
CA ASP A 97 -27.93 13.55 0.22
C ASP A 97 -29.46 13.60 0.06
N GLY A 98 -30.18 12.99 1.01
CA GLY A 98 -31.64 12.90 1.01
C GLY A 98 -32.25 11.84 0.09
N ILE A 99 -31.44 11.17 -0.77
CA ILE A 99 -31.92 10.12 -1.67
C ILE A 99 -31.92 8.78 -0.93
N PRO A 100 -33.07 8.10 -0.74
CA PRO A 100 -33.12 6.83 -0.04
C PRO A 100 -32.31 5.75 -0.74
N THR A 101 -31.50 4.99 0.00
CA THR A 101 -30.66 3.94 -0.58
C THR A 101 -31.46 2.75 -1.11
N THR A 102 -32.72 2.62 -0.71
CA THR A 102 -33.66 1.61 -1.23
C THR A 102 -34.09 1.85 -2.68
N THR A 103 -33.91 3.08 -3.19
CA THR A 103 -34.31 3.46 -4.56
C THR A 103 -33.26 3.14 -5.61
N VAL A 104 -32.09 2.66 -5.22
CA VAL A 104 -30.97 2.33 -6.09
C VAL A 104 -30.54 0.88 -5.91
N ASP A 105 -30.06 0.26 -6.98
CA ASP A 105 -29.52 -1.10 -6.93
C ASP A 105 -28.11 -1.14 -6.29
N ASN A 106 -27.37 -0.04 -6.42
CA ASN A 106 -26.03 0.08 -5.91
C ASN A 106 -25.81 1.47 -5.29
N ILE A 107 -25.51 1.52 -3.98
CA ILE A 107 -25.27 2.75 -3.24
C ILE A 107 -24.15 3.60 -3.84
N TYR A 108 -23.16 2.99 -4.49
CA TYR A 108 -22.06 3.72 -5.10
C TYR A 108 -22.52 4.62 -6.26
N SER A 109 -23.70 4.38 -6.86
CA SER A 109 -24.29 5.30 -7.83
C SER A 109 -24.60 6.68 -7.25
N LEU A 110 -24.92 6.74 -5.97
CA LEU A 110 -25.17 8.00 -5.23
C LEU A 110 -23.86 8.70 -4.80
N LEU A 111 -22.73 8.03 -4.91
CA LEU A 111 -21.40 8.52 -4.51
C LEU A 111 -20.52 8.91 -5.71
N ILE A 112 -21.04 8.82 -6.94
CA ILE A 112 -20.34 9.25 -8.15
C ILE A 112 -20.05 10.76 -8.05
N GLY A 113 -18.78 11.16 -8.26
CA GLY A 113 -18.34 12.56 -8.17
C GLY A 113 -18.27 13.12 -6.75
N LYS A 114 -18.49 12.29 -5.71
CA LYS A 114 -18.50 12.73 -4.31
C LYS A 114 -17.14 12.69 -3.61
N ALA A 115 -16.11 12.19 -4.24
CA ALA A 115 -14.78 12.17 -3.65
C ALA A 115 -14.30 13.60 -3.33
N GLY A 116 -14.01 13.87 -2.05
CA GLY A 116 -13.63 15.21 -1.56
C GLY A 116 -14.78 16.20 -1.47
N VAL A 117 -16.03 15.76 -1.65
CA VAL A 117 -17.24 16.61 -1.54
C VAL A 117 -18.02 16.22 -0.30
N LEU A 118 -18.31 17.19 0.57
CA LEU A 118 -19.10 16.96 1.76
C LEU A 118 -20.47 16.36 1.37
N THR A 119 -20.76 15.21 1.94
CA THR A 119 -21.91 14.38 1.61
C THR A 119 -22.68 14.04 2.88
N GLU A 120 -23.97 14.26 2.85
CA GLU A 120 -24.85 13.92 3.97
C GLU A 120 -25.26 12.45 3.89
N LEU A 121 -25.10 11.72 5.01
CA LEU A 121 -25.59 10.36 5.18
C LEU A 121 -26.66 10.34 6.27
N SER A 122 -27.80 9.71 5.98
CA SER A 122 -28.80 9.35 7.02
C SER A 122 -28.44 7.98 7.57
N ILE A 123 -28.12 7.92 8.87
CA ILE A 123 -27.64 6.72 9.57
C ILE A 123 -28.65 6.29 10.61
N ASN A 124 -28.91 4.99 10.72
CA ASN A 124 -29.76 4.40 11.75
C ASN A 124 -29.14 3.08 12.24
N SER A 125 -29.38 2.75 13.50
CA SER A 125 -28.98 1.44 14.06
C SER A 125 -29.95 0.30 13.67
N THR A 126 -31.08 0.63 13.07
CA THR A 126 -32.07 -0.32 12.54
C THR A 126 -32.32 -0.06 11.06
N PRO A 127 -32.79 -1.07 10.29
CA PRO A 127 -33.07 -0.90 8.85
C PRO A 127 -34.39 -0.11 8.63
N SER A 128 -34.39 1.15 9.02
CA SER A 128 -35.53 2.06 8.95
C SER A 128 -35.08 3.49 8.70
N ALA A 129 -35.81 4.22 7.86
CA ALA A 129 -35.60 5.64 7.69
C ALA A 129 -36.15 6.47 8.88
N LYS A 130 -37.12 5.91 9.63
CA LYS A 130 -37.70 6.60 10.80
C LYS A 130 -36.69 6.60 11.95
N GLY A 131 -36.33 7.79 12.41
CA GLY A 131 -35.37 7.97 13.50
C GLY A 131 -33.92 7.96 13.06
N ALA A 132 -33.67 7.96 11.74
CA ALA A 132 -32.32 8.12 11.22
C ALA A 132 -31.77 9.52 11.59
N ARG A 133 -30.50 9.55 11.98
CA ARG A 133 -29.73 10.79 12.22
C ARG A 133 -28.90 11.15 11.01
N GLN A 134 -28.69 12.43 10.82
CA GLN A 134 -27.85 12.92 9.74
C GLN A 134 -26.40 13.10 10.21
N VAL A 135 -25.47 12.71 9.37
CA VAL A 135 -24.03 12.93 9.55
C VAL A 135 -23.45 13.41 8.23
N VAL A 136 -22.49 14.33 8.30
CA VAL A 136 -21.78 14.82 7.12
C VAL A 136 -20.39 14.23 7.11
N VAL A 137 -20.04 13.61 5.99
CA VAL A 137 -18.74 12.97 5.77
C VAL A 137 -18.05 13.59 4.56
N ASN A 138 -16.74 13.41 4.47
CA ASN A 138 -15.95 13.77 3.30
C ASN A 138 -15.42 12.48 2.63
N PRO A 139 -16.13 11.90 1.64
CA PRO A 139 -15.72 10.66 1.00
C PRO A 139 -14.34 10.79 0.35
N ILE A 140 -13.56 9.72 0.40
CA ILE A 140 -12.23 9.62 -0.22
C ILE A 140 -12.33 9.01 -1.62
N ASP A 141 -11.29 9.18 -2.44
CA ASP A 141 -11.24 8.62 -3.80
C ASP A 141 -10.51 7.27 -3.90
N ASN A 142 -9.90 6.81 -2.80
CA ASN A 142 -9.14 5.58 -2.77
C ASN A 142 -9.12 4.97 -1.35
N GLU A 143 -9.64 3.76 -1.21
CA GLU A 143 -9.64 2.99 0.05
C GLU A 143 -8.45 2.03 0.18
N TYR A 144 -7.65 1.85 -0.88
CA TYR A 144 -6.51 0.93 -0.84
C TYR A 144 -5.56 1.19 0.34
N PRO A 145 -5.20 2.45 0.66
CA PRO A 145 -4.34 2.73 1.81
C PRO A 145 -4.96 2.28 3.15
N LEU A 146 -6.29 2.34 3.29
CA LEU A 146 -6.98 1.87 4.49
C LEU A 146 -6.97 0.34 4.58
N TYR A 147 -7.29 -0.35 3.48
CA TYR A 147 -7.21 -1.82 3.42
C TYR A 147 -5.81 -2.31 3.72
N HIS A 148 -4.81 -1.68 3.10
CA HIS A 148 -3.40 -2.01 3.32
C HIS A 148 -2.99 -1.81 4.78
N TYR A 149 -3.30 -0.65 5.36
CA TYR A 149 -3.01 -0.35 6.76
C TYR A 149 -3.64 -1.39 7.70
N ASN A 150 -4.93 -1.69 7.52
CA ASN A 150 -5.63 -2.69 8.33
C ASN A 150 -5.01 -4.09 8.18
N TRP A 151 -4.60 -4.45 6.97
CA TRP A 151 -3.94 -5.74 6.73
C TRP A 151 -2.61 -5.82 7.49
N VAL A 152 -1.79 -4.77 7.47
CA VAL A 152 -0.54 -4.71 8.24
C VAL A 152 -0.82 -4.80 9.74
N GLN A 153 -1.76 -4.00 10.27
CA GLN A 153 -2.12 -4.03 11.70
C GLN A 153 -2.62 -5.41 12.14
N ASN A 154 -3.44 -6.06 11.32
CA ASN A 154 -3.92 -7.41 11.61
C ASN A 154 -2.78 -8.44 11.62
N ASN A 155 -1.77 -8.30 10.75
CA ASN A 155 -0.61 -9.18 10.75
C ASN A 155 0.26 -8.95 11.99
N ILE A 156 0.49 -7.70 12.39
CA ILE A 156 1.18 -7.36 13.64
C ILE A 156 0.46 -8.04 14.82
N LYS A 157 -0.84 -7.84 14.94
CA LYS A 157 -1.67 -8.44 16.00
C LYS A 157 -1.58 -9.96 16.01
N LYS A 158 -1.70 -10.62 14.86
CA LYS A 158 -1.57 -12.09 14.75
C LYS A 158 -0.22 -12.61 15.22
N VAL A 159 0.87 -11.92 14.86
CA VAL A 159 2.22 -12.31 15.29
C VAL A 159 2.37 -12.08 16.81
N GLU A 160 1.88 -10.98 17.32
CA GLU A 160 1.92 -10.65 18.74
C GLU A 160 1.17 -11.67 19.58
N GLU A 161 -0.07 -12.01 19.20
CA GLU A 161 -0.88 -13.02 19.87
C GLU A 161 -0.23 -14.41 19.82
N ALA A 162 0.25 -14.84 18.65
CA ALA A 162 0.86 -16.15 18.46
C ALA A 162 2.19 -16.32 19.21
N THR A 163 2.85 -15.24 19.60
CA THR A 163 4.18 -15.28 20.22
C THR A 163 4.21 -14.68 21.62
N ASN A 164 3.05 -14.35 22.19
CA ASN A 164 2.94 -13.62 23.46
C ASN A 164 3.79 -12.34 23.47
N GLY A 165 3.74 -11.59 22.36
CA GLY A 165 4.44 -10.31 22.21
C GLY A 165 5.96 -10.40 22.00
N ARG A 166 6.55 -11.59 21.93
CA ARG A 166 8.00 -11.77 21.81
C ARG A 166 8.59 -11.50 20.42
N VAL A 167 7.79 -11.66 19.36
CA VAL A 167 8.24 -11.50 17.97
C VAL A 167 7.60 -10.25 17.36
N GLY A 168 8.42 -9.43 16.71
CA GLY A 168 7.97 -8.28 15.93
C GLY A 168 7.61 -8.66 14.50
N TYR A 169 6.84 -7.79 13.83
CA TYR A 169 6.48 -7.91 12.42
C TYR A 169 6.62 -6.57 11.72
N VAL A 170 7.29 -6.58 10.57
CA VAL A 170 7.45 -5.41 9.69
C VAL A 170 7.09 -5.80 8.27
N TYR A 171 6.19 -5.06 7.64
CA TYR A 171 5.88 -5.18 6.21
C TYR A 171 6.59 -4.06 5.43
N ILE A 172 7.17 -4.38 4.29
CA ILE A 172 7.87 -3.44 3.41
C ILE A 172 7.17 -3.47 2.04
N PRO A 173 6.30 -2.49 1.71
CA PRO A 173 5.49 -2.51 0.50
C PRO A 173 6.28 -2.31 -0.80
N ASP A 174 7.37 -1.54 -0.71
CA ASP A 174 8.27 -1.22 -1.81
C ASP A 174 9.67 -0.90 -1.27
N MET A 175 10.61 -0.72 -2.15
CA MET A 175 11.98 -0.28 -1.83
C MET A 175 12.21 1.19 -2.24
N GLY A 176 11.16 2.01 -2.09
CA GLY A 176 11.19 3.46 -2.24
C GLY A 176 11.12 4.19 -0.89
N PRO A 177 10.90 5.52 -0.93
CA PRO A 177 10.74 6.33 0.28
C PRO A 177 9.59 5.86 1.18
N ASP A 178 8.48 5.39 0.60
CA ASP A 178 7.32 4.94 1.37
C ASP A 178 7.63 3.64 2.11
N GLY A 179 8.26 2.66 1.45
CA GLY A 179 8.71 1.42 2.08
C GLY A 179 9.76 1.64 3.16
N LEU A 180 10.70 2.58 2.96
CA LEU A 180 11.68 2.95 3.98
C LEU A 180 11.01 3.59 5.21
N ASN A 181 10.00 4.44 4.99
CA ASN A 181 9.22 5.06 6.06
C ASN A 181 8.40 4.01 6.84
N GLU A 182 7.77 3.05 6.13
CA GLU A 182 7.06 1.94 6.77
C GLU A 182 8.01 1.05 7.56
N PHE A 183 9.18 0.71 6.99
CA PHE A 183 10.21 0.00 7.73
C PHE A 183 10.60 0.74 9.02
N ALA A 184 10.90 2.03 8.94
CA ALA A 184 11.28 2.82 10.10
C ALA A 184 10.15 2.87 11.14
N ARG A 185 8.91 3.09 10.69
CA ARG A 185 7.72 3.19 11.56
C ARG A 185 7.49 1.93 12.39
N TYR A 186 7.68 0.76 11.80
CA TYR A 186 7.41 -0.51 12.47
C TYR A 186 8.64 -1.19 13.05
N PHE A 187 9.83 -0.91 12.55
CA PHE A 187 11.07 -1.50 13.05
C PHE A 187 11.48 -0.90 14.41
N TYR A 188 11.57 0.43 14.50
CA TYR A 188 12.10 1.07 15.70
C TYR A 188 11.28 0.86 16.97
N PRO A 189 9.93 0.83 16.95
CA PRO A 189 9.15 0.51 18.14
C PRO A 189 9.27 -0.95 18.62
N GLN A 190 9.87 -1.83 17.84
CA GLN A 190 9.98 -3.26 18.10
C GLN A 190 11.42 -3.73 18.40
N LEU A 191 12.31 -2.81 18.74
CA LEU A 191 13.71 -3.14 19.03
C LEU A 191 13.90 -3.96 20.32
N ASP A 192 12.92 -3.98 21.19
CA ASP A 192 12.86 -4.77 22.42
C ASP A 192 12.38 -6.21 22.19
N LYS A 193 11.90 -6.54 20.98
CA LYS A 193 11.46 -7.89 20.64
C LYS A 193 12.62 -8.86 20.53
N GLU A 194 12.34 -10.13 20.86
CA GLU A 194 13.34 -11.22 20.82
C GLU A 194 13.67 -11.64 19.38
N ALA A 195 12.74 -11.46 18.44
CA ALA A 195 12.89 -11.84 17.04
C ALA A 195 12.06 -10.94 16.13
N LEU A 196 12.30 -10.99 14.82
CA LEU A 196 11.59 -10.17 13.84
C LEU A 196 11.18 -10.99 12.61
N ILE A 197 9.92 -10.87 12.22
CA ILE A 197 9.42 -11.27 10.89
C ILE A 197 9.41 -10.03 10.01
N ILE A 198 10.09 -10.12 8.88
CA ILE A 198 10.10 -9.09 7.84
C ILE A 198 9.31 -9.64 6.66
N ASP A 199 8.33 -8.90 6.19
CA ASP A 199 7.45 -9.32 5.11
C ASP A 199 7.69 -8.45 3.88
N ASP A 200 8.31 -9.06 2.86
CA ASP A 200 8.64 -8.49 1.57
C ASP A 200 7.67 -8.98 0.47
N ARG A 201 6.60 -9.66 0.84
CA ARG A 201 5.64 -10.18 -0.13
C ARG A 201 4.96 -9.06 -0.89
N ALA A 202 4.94 -9.19 -2.23
CA ALA A 202 4.41 -8.19 -3.16
C ALA A 202 5.14 -6.83 -3.12
N ASN A 203 6.39 -6.81 -2.70
CA ASN A 203 7.23 -5.62 -2.78
C ASN A 203 7.56 -5.29 -4.24
N GLY A 204 7.16 -4.11 -4.69
CA GLY A 204 7.30 -3.67 -6.08
C GLY A 204 8.72 -3.23 -6.49
N GLY A 205 9.67 -3.26 -5.55
CA GLY A 205 11.05 -2.80 -5.79
C GLY A 205 11.28 -1.31 -5.54
N GLY A 206 12.42 -0.83 -5.96
CA GLY A 206 12.94 0.51 -5.74
C GLY A 206 14.47 0.50 -5.69
N ASN A 207 15.07 1.14 -4.67
CA ASN A 207 16.53 1.24 -4.54
C ASN A 207 17.03 1.41 -3.08
N VAL A 208 16.18 1.23 -2.07
CA VAL A 208 16.56 1.45 -0.65
C VAL A 208 16.92 0.17 0.10
N SER A 209 16.85 -1.01 -0.55
CA SER A 209 17.20 -2.27 0.12
C SER A 209 18.58 -2.26 0.78
N PRO A 210 19.65 -1.62 0.24
CA PRO A 210 20.93 -1.55 0.92
C PRO A 210 20.88 -0.84 2.28
N MET A 211 20.04 0.20 2.43
CA MET A 211 19.87 0.93 3.68
C MET A 211 19.20 0.06 4.74
N ILE A 212 18.23 -0.75 4.33
CA ILE A 212 17.52 -1.69 5.22
C ILE A 212 18.46 -2.82 5.63
N ILE A 213 19.19 -3.41 4.68
CA ILE A 213 20.19 -4.46 4.95
C ILE A 213 21.25 -3.98 5.94
N GLU A 214 21.81 -2.77 5.73
CA GLU A 214 22.77 -2.18 6.67
C GLU A 214 22.19 -2.09 8.08
N ARG A 215 20.94 -1.66 8.22
CA ARG A 215 20.28 -1.57 9.51
C ARG A 215 20.09 -2.94 10.17
N LEU A 216 19.71 -3.95 9.40
CA LEU A 216 19.50 -5.31 9.89
C LEU A 216 20.81 -6.03 10.26
N LEU A 217 21.94 -5.62 9.67
CA LEU A 217 23.28 -6.17 9.93
C LEU A 217 23.93 -5.55 11.19
N ARG A 218 23.40 -4.48 11.75
CA ARG A 218 23.99 -3.81 12.90
C ARG A 218 24.16 -4.77 14.06
N ARG A 219 25.36 -4.76 14.65
CA ARG A 219 25.71 -5.52 15.85
C ARG A 219 26.26 -4.58 16.91
N PRO A 220 25.83 -4.73 18.16
CA PRO A 220 26.41 -3.96 19.25
C PRO A 220 27.90 -4.32 19.42
N TYR A 221 28.75 -3.33 19.50
CA TYR A 221 30.16 -3.51 19.85
C TYR A 221 30.50 -2.91 21.22
N ARG A 222 29.58 -2.18 21.85
CA ARG A 222 29.75 -1.59 23.18
C ARG A 222 28.39 -1.52 23.87
N LEU A 223 28.39 -1.79 25.16
CA LEU A 223 27.25 -1.58 26.03
C LEU A 223 27.44 -0.28 26.83
N THR A 224 26.34 0.41 27.11
CA THR A 224 26.31 1.63 27.93
C THR A 224 25.25 1.50 28.99
N MET A 225 25.55 2.01 30.19
CA MET A 225 24.61 2.09 31.29
C MET A 225 24.88 3.39 32.07
N SER A 226 23.83 4.16 32.32
CA SER A 226 23.95 5.33 33.17
C SER A 226 23.79 4.93 34.62
N ARG A 227 24.38 5.75 35.54
CA ARG A 227 24.31 5.49 36.99
C ARG A 227 22.87 5.47 37.54
N THR A 228 21.94 6.13 36.83
CA THR A 228 20.54 6.32 37.23
C THR A 228 19.56 5.45 36.47
N SER A 229 20.02 4.61 35.54
CA SER A 229 19.17 3.75 34.70
C SER A 229 19.45 2.28 34.96
N THR A 230 18.43 1.48 35.04
CA THR A 230 18.51 0.01 35.03
C THR A 230 18.57 -0.59 33.61
N LYS A 231 18.39 0.28 32.60
CA LYS A 231 18.44 -0.17 31.21
C LYS A 231 19.84 -0.09 30.64
N VAL A 232 20.27 -1.18 30.02
CA VAL A 232 21.51 -1.25 29.25
C VAL A 232 21.25 -0.78 27.84
N GLY A 233 21.94 0.24 27.38
CA GLY A 233 21.96 0.70 26.01
C GLY A 233 23.02 -0.03 25.17
N THR A 234 22.91 0.02 23.89
CA THR A 234 23.88 -0.54 22.93
C THR A 234 24.49 0.54 22.06
N ILE A 235 25.72 0.32 21.60
CA ILE A 235 26.35 1.14 20.55
C ILE A 235 26.75 0.22 19.40
N PRO A 236 26.29 0.47 18.16
CA PRO A 236 25.28 1.46 17.83
C PRO A 236 23.95 1.18 18.51
N ASP A 237 23.19 2.23 18.74
CA ASP A 237 21.80 2.12 19.21
C ASP A 237 20.86 1.58 18.12
N ALA A 238 19.62 1.39 18.48
CA ALA A 238 18.60 0.89 17.56
C ALA A 238 19.01 -0.41 16.83
N THR A 239 19.50 -1.38 17.62
CA THR A 239 19.96 -2.69 17.13
C THR A 239 19.04 -3.80 17.62
N LEU A 240 18.44 -4.57 16.69
CA LEU A 240 17.71 -5.80 17.01
C LEU A 240 18.65 -6.98 16.76
N VAL A 241 19.11 -7.63 17.82
CA VAL A 241 20.12 -8.71 17.77
C VAL A 241 19.47 -10.06 17.45
N GLY A 242 18.22 -10.26 17.84
CA GLY A 242 17.51 -11.52 17.74
C GLY A 242 17.40 -12.06 16.30
N PRO A 243 16.99 -13.33 16.18
CA PRO A 243 16.81 -13.97 14.88
C PRO A 243 15.77 -13.25 14.02
N LYS A 244 16.00 -13.31 12.71
CA LYS A 244 15.13 -12.66 11.71
C LYS A 244 14.69 -13.67 10.68
N VAL A 245 13.46 -13.51 10.18
CA VAL A 245 12.89 -14.32 9.09
C VAL A 245 12.34 -13.35 8.05
N LEU A 246 12.59 -13.66 6.78
CA LEU A 246 12.07 -12.89 5.65
C LEU A 246 11.01 -13.70 4.92
N LEU A 247 9.82 -13.11 4.74
CA LEU A 247 8.74 -13.67 3.92
C LEU A 247 8.79 -13.07 2.52
N ILE A 248 8.69 -13.91 1.50
CA ILE A 248 8.72 -13.52 0.09
C ILE A 248 7.64 -14.21 -0.72
N ASN A 249 7.27 -13.65 -1.87
CA ASN A 249 6.42 -14.33 -2.84
C ASN A 249 6.75 -13.95 -4.29
N LYS A 250 6.05 -14.58 -5.24
CA LYS A 250 6.24 -14.38 -6.68
C LYS A 250 5.95 -12.95 -7.19
N TYR A 251 5.39 -12.10 -6.34
CA TYR A 251 5.07 -10.70 -6.67
C TYR A 251 6.13 -9.72 -6.15
N SER A 252 7.12 -10.19 -5.38
CA SER A 252 8.29 -9.37 -5.04
C SER A 252 9.16 -9.22 -6.28
N ALA A 253 9.54 -8.00 -6.63
CA ALA A 253 10.15 -7.68 -7.92
C ALA A 253 11.25 -6.62 -7.81
N SER A 254 12.21 -6.60 -8.75
CA SER A 254 13.26 -5.59 -8.85
C SER A 254 14.12 -5.53 -7.58
N ASP A 255 14.19 -4.40 -6.87
CA ASP A 255 14.90 -4.33 -5.58
C ASP A 255 14.23 -5.22 -4.51
N GLY A 256 12.94 -5.57 -4.68
CA GLY A 256 12.27 -6.63 -3.92
C GLY A 256 12.74 -8.05 -4.25
N ASP A 257 13.45 -8.28 -5.36
CA ASP A 257 14.23 -9.49 -5.64
C ASP A 257 15.62 -9.41 -5.01
N LEU A 258 16.27 -8.23 -5.04
CA LEU A 258 17.62 -8.02 -4.54
C LEU A 258 17.67 -8.08 -3.00
N PHE A 259 16.63 -7.60 -2.34
CA PHE A 259 16.55 -7.61 -0.89
C PHE A 259 16.62 -9.03 -0.29
N PRO A 260 15.80 -10.01 -0.70
CA PRO A 260 15.91 -11.40 -0.22
C PRO A 260 17.24 -12.06 -0.60
N TRP A 261 17.79 -11.74 -1.77
CA TRP A 261 19.12 -12.23 -2.13
C TRP A 261 20.17 -11.72 -1.15
N SER A 262 20.19 -10.40 -0.90
CA SER A 262 21.11 -9.75 0.03
C SER A 262 20.93 -10.25 1.46
N PHE A 263 19.69 -10.45 1.90
CA PHE A 263 19.33 -10.99 3.20
C PHE A 263 19.93 -12.38 3.41
N LYS A 264 19.81 -13.25 2.40
CA LYS A 264 20.36 -14.61 2.41
C LYS A 264 21.89 -14.61 2.33
N ALA A 265 22.48 -13.82 1.41
CA ALA A 265 23.92 -13.74 1.20
C ALA A 265 24.66 -13.26 2.46
N ASN A 266 24.07 -12.30 3.18
CA ASN A 266 24.62 -11.80 4.44
C ASN A 266 24.23 -12.64 5.67
N LYS A 267 23.56 -13.78 5.49
CA LYS A 267 23.17 -14.70 6.58
C LYS A 267 22.36 -14.01 7.68
N ILE A 268 21.51 -13.03 7.32
CA ILE A 268 20.71 -12.29 8.29
C ILE A 268 19.66 -13.19 8.95
N GLY A 269 19.10 -14.14 8.18
CA GLY A 269 18.12 -15.10 8.67
C GLY A 269 17.59 -16.03 7.59
N LYS A 270 16.53 -16.78 7.92
CA LYS A 270 15.84 -17.66 6.95
C LYS A 270 14.94 -16.86 6.02
N VAL A 271 14.88 -17.28 4.75
CA VAL A 271 13.94 -16.77 3.75
C VAL A 271 12.88 -17.85 3.52
N ILE A 272 11.61 -17.47 3.61
CA ILE A 272 10.45 -18.37 3.52
C ILE A 272 9.46 -17.82 2.50
N GLY A 273 8.93 -18.70 1.66
CA GLY A 273 7.91 -18.34 0.68
C GLY A 273 8.16 -18.95 -0.69
N THR A 274 7.59 -18.36 -1.72
CA THR A 274 7.79 -18.78 -3.11
C THR A 274 8.81 -17.88 -3.78
N ARG A 275 9.46 -18.41 -4.85
CA ARG A 275 10.44 -17.66 -5.63
C ARG A 275 9.87 -16.30 -6.07
N THR A 276 10.66 -15.25 -5.93
CA THR A 276 10.36 -13.89 -6.39
C THR A 276 10.38 -13.80 -7.92
N TRP A 277 10.00 -12.66 -8.48
CA TRP A 277 9.84 -12.46 -9.92
C TRP A 277 11.14 -12.74 -10.71
N GLY A 278 12.29 -12.27 -10.22
CA GLY A 278 13.59 -12.46 -10.86
C GLY A 278 13.96 -11.36 -11.86
N GLY A 279 13.28 -10.24 -11.84
CA GLY A 279 13.54 -9.09 -12.72
C GLY A 279 14.48 -8.06 -12.10
N ILE A 280 15.77 -8.33 -12.05
CA ILE A 280 16.79 -7.50 -11.38
C ILE A 280 17.57 -6.58 -12.31
N VAL A 281 17.23 -6.50 -13.60
CA VAL A 281 17.89 -5.60 -14.54
C VAL A 281 17.54 -4.15 -14.19
N GLY A 282 18.55 -3.30 -14.00
CA GLY A 282 18.34 -1.89 -13.69
C GLY A 282 17.62 -1.17 -14.84
N ILE A 283 16.75 -0.23 -14.50
CA ILE A 283 16.06 0.63 -15.46
C ILE A 283 16.82 1.95 -15.54
N SER A 284 17.24 2.34 -16.75
CA SER A 284 17.82 3.66 -17.03
C SER A 284 17.20 4.24 -18.28
N GLY A 285 17.06 5.57 -18.33
CA GLY A 285 16.69 6.25 -19.56
C GLY A 285 17.80 6.11 -20.61
N CYS A 286 17.42 5.81 -21.84
CA CYS A 286 18.35 5.88 -22.98
C CYS A 286 18.23 7.25 -23.62
N LEU A 287 19.30 8.04 -23.58
CA LEU A 287 19.41 9.27 -24.34
C LEU A 287 19.94 8.92 -25.73
N LEU A 288 19.10 9.04 -26.74
CA LEU A 288 19.53 8.92 -28.13
C LEU A 288 20.19 10.24 -28.55
N TYR A 289 21.51 10.26 -28.62
CA TYR A 289 22.30 11.45 -29.05
C TYR A 289 22.02 11.87 -30.50
N THR A 290 21.28 11.07 -31.26
CA THR A 290 20.98 11.29 -32.68
C THR A 290 19.57 11.84 -32.94
N SER A 291 18.81 12.14 -31.90
CA SER A 291 17.52 12.84 -32.09
C SER A 291 17.81 14.32 -32.24
N PRO A 292 17.62 14.92 -33.43
CA PRO A 292 17.69 16.37 -33.53
C PRO A 292 16.63 16.98 -32.61
N SER A 293 17.05 17.87 -31.74
CA SER A 293 16.14 18.65 -30.94
C SER A 293 15.23 19.43 -31.88
N PRO A 294 13.92 19.49 -31.69
CA PRO A 294 13.04 20.34 -32.47
C PRO A 294 13.35 21.84 -32.32
N ARG A 295 14.40 22.20 -31.59
CA ARG A 295 14.83 23.56 -31.29
C ARG A 295 16.19 23.90 -31.86
N ASP A 296 16.85 23.03 -32.64
CA ASP A 296 18.10 23.31 -33.34
C ASP A 296 17.84 23.71 -34.80
#